data_1ad45afde1e35dcc9a99551829972c7f
#
_entry.id   1ad45afde1e35dcc9a99551829972c7f
#
_cell.length_a   1.000
_cell.length_b   1.000
_cell.length_c   1.000
_cell.angle_alpha   90.00
_cell.angle_beta   90.00
_cell.angle_gamma   90.00
#
_symmetry.space_group_name_H-M   'P 1'
#
loop_
_entity.id
_entity.type
_entity.pdbx_description
1 polymer ?
#
loop_
_entity_poly.entity_id
_entity_poly.type
_entity_poly.pdbx_seq_one_letter_code
_entity_poly.pdbx_strand_id
1 'polypeptide(L)'
;MENLVNIIYAFVLMRWSFTHPTRYVMGFLIYVSSYLGWFNQDILIGGVEYGEFLFNLLALLPVVCGWKEIDSRIRAVILFLSLFYLYGLVKPIMDGHQGWMLSVKSSKSMTAYFFLFYVIAFYQRLDWNKIFRFVTVIAVYYAVLYLVNSVGIVIRPPFYVKQRFIQCFYDSFMLVAFCYRLTRENPFNLSNLAMLGILLGGIYVGGYFSLWVASLLILMVIFLYRKVHHPLVWMLLAASVALLLVIGLMNEEALGAIWRERQASLDSRTFYNEFRWQLIAREFLSGYGYLSRDTRLVSLHSMTDETGYMSDLTFVDAGYVDLMGRFGLIGTILLLLVPVYFLGMTAWNRQTVPFILMVFSFYAVNMTWSVFSYPQGIIVLALVYAFLYQNKKLTLWQES
;
A
#
# COMPACT_ATOMS: atom_id res chain seq x y z
N MET A 1 -10.26 29.25 3.72
CA MET A 1 -11.30 28.40 4.38
C MET A 1 -10.82 26.95 4.49
N GLU A 2 -10.25 26.39 3.44
CA GLU A 2 -9.76 24.99 3.36
C GLU A 2 -8.69 24.66 4.39
N ASN A 3 -7.69 25.52 4.58
CA ASN A 3 -6.67 25.32 5.61
C ASN A 3 -7.24 25.24 7.04
N LEU A 4 -8.31 26.00 7.33
CA LEU A 4 -8.96 25.96 8.63
C LEU A 4 -9.65 24.61 8.87
N VAL A 5 -10.30 24.06 7.85
CA VAL A 5 -10.94 22.74 7.93
C VAL A 5 -9.90 21.65 8.19
N ASN A 6 -8.76 21.69 7.51
CA ASN A 6 -7.66 20.75 7.73
C ASN A 6 -7.08 20.85 9.14
N ILE A 7 -6.90 22.05 9.65
CA ILE A 7 -6.42 22.29 11.02
C ILE A 7 -7.41 21.74 12.04
N ILE A 8 -8.71 22.06 11.90
CA ILE A 8 -9.76 21.54 12.80
C ILE A 8 -9.78 20.01 12.74
N TYR A 9 -9.70 19.43 11.54
CA TYR A 9 -9.69 17.98 11.37
C TYR A 9 -8.46 17.33 12.03
N ALA A 10 -7.28 17.95 11.89
CA ALA A 10 -6.07 17.50 12.58
C ALA A 10 -6.23 17.51 14.11
N PHE A 11 -6.84 18.54 14.70
CA PHE A 11 -7.13 18.58 16.13
C PHE A 11 -8.10 17.48 16.56
N VAL A 12 -9.14 17.22 15.77
CA VAL A 12 -10.10 16.13 16.03
C VAL A 12 -9.38 14.77 15.99
N LEU A 13 -8.56 14.54 14.98
CA LEU A 13 -7.77 13.31 14.86
C LEU A 13 -6.78 13.17 16.02
N MET A 14 -6.09 14.25 16.40
CA MET A 14 -5.18 14.25 17.53
C MET A 14 -5.91 13.84 18.83
N ARG A 15 -7.07 14.42 19.11
CA ARG A 15 -7.88 14.02 20.27
C ARG A 15 -8.27 12.54 20.19
N TRP A 16 -8.74 12.07 19.04
CA TRP A 16 -9.14 10.68 18.88
C TRP A 16 -7.97 9.70 18.96
N SER A 17 -6.77 10.09 18.57
CA SER A 17 -5.60 9.22 18.67
C SER A 17 -5.28 8.82 20.11
N PHE A 18 -5.58 9.65 21.09
CA PHE A 18 -5.42 9.33 22.50
C PHE A 18 -6.65 8.64 23.12
N THR A 19 -7.86 9.04 22.73
CA THR A 19 -9.08 8.65 23.41
C THR A 19 -9.89 7.55 22.73
N HIS A 20 -9.86 7.50 21.37
CA HIS A 20 -10.71 6.63 20.56
C HIS A 20 -9.92 6.05 19.38
N PRO A 21 -9.00 5.09 19.60
CA PRO A 21 -8.10 4.58 18.53
C PRO A 21 -8.82 4.14 17.26
N THR A 22 -9.94 3.41 17.38
CA THR A 22 -10.73 2.99 16.20
C THR A 22 -11.25 4.19 15.39
N ARG A 23 -11.77 5.25 16.07
CA ARG A 23 -12.23 6.46 15.38
C ARG A 23 -11.08 7.21 14.72
N TYR A 24 -9.92 7.23 15.37
CA TYR A 24 -8.71 7.82 14.79
C TYR A 24 -8.32 7.10 13.49
N VAL A 25 -8.22 5.77 13.51
CA VAL A 25 -7.89 4.98 12.32
C VAL A 25 -8.90 5.23 11.21
N MET A 26 -10.20 5.19 11.49
CA MET A 26 -11.23 5.46 10.48
C MET A 26 -11.15 6.90 9.95
N GLY A 27 -10.95 7.89 10.80
CA GLY A 27 -10.75 9.28 10.40
C GLY A 27 -9.49 9.45 9.55
N PHE A 28 -8.38 8.84 9.93
CA PHE A 28 -7.16 8.86 9.13
C PHE A 28 -7.40 8.24 7.74
N LEU A 29 -8.13 7.12 7.66
CA LEU A 29 -8.51 6.51 6.39
C LEU A 29 -9.44 7.40 5.54
N ILE A 30 -10.34 8.19 6.15
CA ILE A 30 -11.11 9.22 5.43
C ILE A 30 -10.16 10.26 4.85
N TYR A 31 -9.26 10.80 5.65
CA TYR A 31 -8.31 11.80 5.18
C TYR A 31 -7.50 11.28 3.99
N VAL A 32 -6.96 10.08 4.13
CA VAL A 32 -6.14 9.46 3.10
C VAL A 32 -6.95 9.08 1.85
N SER A 33 -8.18 8.57 1.99
CA SER A 33 -9.05 8.22 0.87
C SER A 33 -9.64 9.43 0.16
N SER A 34 -9.80 10.54 0.88
CA SER A 34 -10.22 11.81 0.31
C SER A 34 -9.06 12.68 -0.16
N TYR A 35 -7.84 12.17 -0.07
CA TYR A 35 -6.59 12.83 -0.41
C TYR A 35 -6.61 13.58 -1.73
N LEU A 36 -7.52 13.33 -2.58
CA LEU A 36 -7.53 13.84 -3.92
C LEU A 36 -8.67 14.81 -4.23
N GLY A 37 -9.45 15.25 -3.27
CA GLY A 37 -10.51 16.14 -3.65
C GLY A 37 -11.37 16.85 -2.61
N TRP A 38 -11.43 16.34 -1.42
CA TRP A 38 -12.25 16.97 -0.37
C TRP A 38 -11.43 17.86 0.58
N PHE A 39 -10.19 17.50 0.78
CA PHE A 39 -9.24 18.23 1.58
C PHE A 39 -8.10 18.64 0.66
N ASN A 40 -8.05 19.91 0.28
CA ASN A 40 -6.89 20.43 -0.42
C ASN A 40 -5.69 20.31 0.49
N GLN A 41 -4.71 19.50 0.07
CA GLN A 41 -3.70 18.91 0.94
C GLN A 41 -2.53 19.81 1.21
N ASP A 42 -2.49 20.87 0.47
CA ASP A 42 -1.37 21.76 0.45
C ASP A 42 -1.50 22.75 1.60
N ILE A 43 -1.29 22.28 2.85
CA ILE A 43 -0.83 23.19 3.88
C ILE A 43 0.58 23.59 3.45
N LEU A 44 0.65 24.61 2.61
CA LEU A 44 1.89 25.19 2.14
C LEU A 44 2.45 26.08 3.23
N ILE A 45 3.51 25.64 3.89
CA ILE A 45 4.33 26.47 4.74
C ILE A 45 5.65 26.69 4.00
N GLY A 46 5.89 27.92 3.55
CA GLY A 46 7.10 28.25 2.77
C GLY A 46 7.19 27.55 1.41
N GLY A 47 6.06 27.22 0.77
CA GLY A 47 6.03 26.56 -0.54
C GLY A 47 6.21 25.04 -0.48
N VAL A 48 6.21 24.42 0.70
CA VAL A 48 6.34 22.98 0.89
C VAL A 48 5.03 22.40 1.44
N GLU A 49 4.59 21.30 0.85
CA GLU A 49 3.39 20.56 1.27
C GLU A 49 3.67 19.77 2.56
N TYR A 50 3.18 20.28 3.69
CA TYR A 50 3.37 19.65 5.00
C TYR A 50 2.17 18.85 5.51
N GLY A 51 1.03 18.90 4.83
CA GLY A 51 -0.20 18.28 5.32
C GLY A 51 -0.04 16.80 5.64
N GLU A 52 0.48 16.02 4.69
CA GLU A 52 0.69 14.58 4.88
C GLU A 52 1.70 14.29 6.01
N PHE A 53 2.78 15.04 6.06
CA PHE A 53 3.78 14.92 7.12
C PHE A 53 3.16 15.18 8.50
N LEU A 54 2.37 16.25 8.64
CA LEU A 54 1.72 16.61 9.89
C LEU A 54 0.75 15.52 10.36
N PHE A 55 -0.11 15.01 9.47
CA PHE A 55 -1.07 13.98 9.82
C PHE A 55 -0.40 12.66 10.25
N ASN A 56 0.68 12.29 9.56
CA ASN A 56 1.46 11.11 9.94
C ASN A 56 2.21 11.34 11.28
N LEU A 57 2.74 12.54 11.52
CA LEU A 57 3.42 12.88 12.77
C LEU A 57 2.46 12.83 13.98
N LEU A 58 1.19 13.22 13.79
CA LEU A 58 0.17 13.10 14.83
C LEU A 58 -0.03 11.65 15.29
N ALA A 59 0.21 10.67 14.43
CA ALA A 59 0.16 9.25 14.79
C ALA A 59 1.28 8.87 15.77
N LEU A 60 2.43 9.53 15.71
CA LEU A 60 3.59 9.21 16.53
C LEU A 60 3.42 9.65 17.98
N LEU A 61 2.73 10.78 18.25
CA LEU A 61 2.57 11.33 19.58
C LEU A 61 2.00 10.33 20.60
N PRO A 62 0.85 9.66 20.37
CA PRO A 62 0.33 8.66 21.29
C PRO A 62 1.25 7.47 21.50
N VAL A 63 2.02 7.08 20.46
CA VAL A 63 2.99 5.99 20.55
C VAL A 63 4.12 6.35 21.52
N VAL A 64 4.63 7.58 21.42
CA VAL A 64 5.67 8.08 22.34
C VAL A 64 5.13 8.22 23.76
N CYS A 65 3.96 8.82 23.93
CA CYS A 65 3.34 9.01 25.26
C CYS A 65 2.98 7.68 25.93
N GLY A 66 2.46 6.72 25.17
CA GLY A 66 2.06 5.38 25.64
C GLY A 66 3.16 4.32 25.57
N TRP A 67 4.42 4.70 25.37
CA TRP A 67 5.52 3.78 25.09
C TRP A 67 5.64 2.60 26.05
N LYS A 68 5.43 2.86 27.34
CA LYS A 68 5.53 1.84 28.39
C LYS A 68 4.42 0.78 28.33
N GLU A 69 3.26 1.13 27.79
CA GLU A 69 2.09 0.26 27.68
C GLU A 69 2.12 -0.64 26.43
N ILE A 70 3.03 -0.36 25.47
CA ILE A 70 3.15 -1.12 24.24
C ILE A 70 3.87 -2.45 24.50
N ASP A 71 3.38 -3.52 23.88
CA ASP A 71 4.01 -4.84 23.90
C ASP A 71 5.50 -4.74 23.53
N SER A 72 6.38 -5.39 24.30
CA SER A 72 7.83 -5.31 24.12
C SER A 72 8.30 -5.72 22.72
N ARG A 73 7.63 -6.72 22.13
CA ARG A 73 7.93 -7.19 20.77
C ARG A 73 7.55 -6.14 19.73
N ILE A 74 6.42 -5.47 19.91
CA ILE A 74 6.00 -4.35 19.04
C ILE A 74 6.93 -3.16 19.20
N ARG A 75 7.38 -2.84 20.44
CA ARG A 75 8.40 -1.81 20.67
C ARG A 75 9.68 -2.08 19.89
N ALA A 76 10.14 -3.34 19.89
CA ALA A 76 11.32 -3.73 19.11
C ALA A 76 11.12 -3.50 17.60
N VAL A 77 9.95 -3.84 17.04
CA VAL A 77 9.63 -3.58 15.62
C VAL A 77 9.58 -2.08 15.34
N ILE A 78 8.95 -1.28 16.20
CA ILE A 78 8.90 0.17 16.05
C ILE A 78 10.30 0.79 16.08
N LEU A 79 11.14 0.40 17.04
CA LEU A 79 12.53 0.87 17.12
C LEU A 79 13.31 0.48 15.87
N PHE A 80 13.18 -0.77 15.44
CA PHE A 80 13.84 -1.27 14.24
C PHE A 80 13.47 -0.45 13.00
N LEU A 81 12.17 -0.26 12.73
CA LEU A 81 11.70 0.55 11.60
C LEU A 81 12.06 2.03 11.74
N SER A 82 12.11 2.57 12.98
CA SER A 82 12.56 3.94 13.23
C SER A 82 14.02 4.14 12.88
N LEU A 83 14.87 3.13 13.12
CA LEU A 83 16.28 3.16 12.70
C LEU A 83 16.41 3.22 11.18
N PHE A 84 15.56 2.50 10.43
CA PHE A 84 15.52 2.60 8.97
C PHE A 84 15.10 3.99 8.49
N TYR A 85 14.08 4.56 9.12
CA TYR A 85 13.65 5.92 8.79
C TYR A 85 14.78 6.93 9.03
N LEU A 86 15.44 6.85 10.19
CA LEU A 86 16.55 7.72 10.54
C LEU A 86 17.76 7.50 9.62
N TYR A 87 18.09 6.24 9.32
CA TYR A 87 19.15 5.92 8.37
C TYR A 87 18.91 6.57 7.01
N GLY A 88 17.72 6.37 6.43
CA GLY A 88 17.36 6.94 5.14
C GLY A 88 17.39 8.49 5.14
N LEU A 89 17.12 9.11 6.29
CA LEU A 89 17.16 10.56 6.46
C LEU A 89 18.61 11.09 6.54
N VAL A 90 19.48 10.41 7.28
CA VAL A 90 20.83 10.88 7.64
C VAL A 90 21.87 10.51 6.56
N LYS A 91 21.72 9.35 5.93
CA LYS A 91 22.70 8.83 4.94
C LYS A 91 23.03 9.85 3.84
N PRO A 92 22.06 10.47 3.13
CA PRO A 92 22.39 11.39 2.05
C PRO A 92 23.03 12.70 2.54
N ILE A 93 22.85 13.04 3.83
CA ILE A 93 23.53 14.19 4.46
C ILE A 93 24.98 13.84 4.74
N MET A 94 25.23 12.65 5.31
CA MET A 94 26.58 12.19 5.63
C MET A 94 27.44 12.01 4.38
N ASP A 95 26.84 11.57 3.29
CA ASP A 95 27.52 11.41 2.01
C ASP A 95 27.72 12.76 1.25
N GLY A 96 27.21 13.86 1.79
CA GLY A 96 27.33 15.18 1.17
C GLY A 96 26.45 15.38 -0.07
N HIS A 97 25.46 14.50 -0.30
CA HIS A 97 24.58 14.57 -1.47
C HIS A 97 23.54 15.68 -1.35
N GLN A 98 23.05 15.95 -0.14
CA GLN A 98 22.02 16.96 0.11
C GLN A 98 22.03 17.49 1.55
N GLY A 99 21.42 18.66 1.75
CA GLY A 99 21.22 19.22 3.08
C GLY A 99 20.02 18.64 3.82
N TRP A 100 19.92 18.94 5.12
CA TRP A 100 18.87 18.46 6.02
C TRP A 100 17.43 18.70 5.51
N MET A 101 17.15 19.92 5.03
CA MET A 101 15.80 20.27 4.54
C MET A 101 15.35 19.41 3.38
N LEU A 102 16.25 19.11 2.44
CA LEU A 102 15.95 18.24 1.30
C LEU A 102 15.75 16.78 1.74
N SER A 103 16.52 16.30 2.72
CA SER A 103 16.34 14.96 3.28
C SER A 103 14.97 14.81 3.95
N VAL A 104 14.55 15.79 4.74
CA VAL A 104 13.21 15.79 5.37
C VAL A 104 12.10 15.82 4.31
N LYS A 105 12.22 16.69 3.28
CA LYS A 105 11.27 16.74 2.16
C LYS A 105 11.15 15.39 1.45
N SER A 106 12.26 14.73 1.21
CA SER A 106 12.31 13.46 0.48
C SER A 106 11.84 12.26 1.31
N SER A 107 11.86 12.38 2.64
CA SER A 107 11.35 11.35 3.55
C SER A 107 9.82 11.33 3.66
N LYS A 108 9.10 12.28 3.02
CA LYS A 108 7.65 12.46 3.13
C LYS A 108 6.88 11.14 2.95
N SER A 109 7.17 10.37 1.91
CA SER A 109 6.48 9.11 1.63
C SER A 109 6.64 8.06 2.74
N MET A 110 7.78 8.07 3.42
CA MET A 110 8.08 7.11 4.49
C MET A 110 7.47 7.50 5.84
N THR A 111 6.94 8.72 5.99
CA THR A 111 6.23 9.12 7.21
C THR A 111 4.96 8.31 7.46
N ALA A 112 4.43 7.62 6.45
CA ALA A 112 3.34 6.66 6.61
C ALA A 112 3.67 5.52 7.60
N TYR A 113 4.97 5.24 7.85
CA TYR A 113 5.38 4.33 8.93
C TYR A 113 4.94 4.80 10.32
N PHE A 114 4.75 6.09 10.54
CA PHE A 114 4.23 6.59 11.83
C PHE A 114 2.78 6.14 12.07
N PHE A 115 1.97 6.09 11.01
CA PHE A 115 0.65 5.49 11.09
C PHE A 115 0.73 3.97 11.35
N LEU A 116 1.67 3.27 10.70
CA LEU A 116 1.91 1.86 10.97
C LEU A 116 2.29 1.66 12.44
N PHE A 117 3.19 2.47 13.00
CA PHE A 117 3.57 2.38 14.42
C PHE A 117 2.36 2.54 15.33
N TYR A 118 1.48 3.50 15.04
CA TYR A 118 0.26 3.69 15.79
C TYR A 118 -0.65 2.45 15.77
N VAL A 119 -0.92 1.95 14.58
CA VAL A 119 -1.87 0.84 14.41
C VAL A 119 -1.36 -0.44 15.07
N ILE A 120 -0.05 -0.75 14.93
CA ILE A 120 0.55 -1.91 15.59
C ILE A 120 0.74 -1.71 17.11
N ALA A 121 0.92 -0.47 17.60
CA ALA A 121 1.04 -0.19 19.02
C ALA A 121 -0.30 -0.38 19.76
N PHE A 122 -1.39 0.04 19.14
CA PHE A 122 -2.71 0.03 19.75
C PHE A 122 -3.63 -1.09 19.24
N TYR A 123 -3.08 -2.14 18.63
CA TYR A 123 -3.82 -3.22 17.98
C TYR A 123 -4.93 -3.84 18.86
N GLN A 124 -4.72 -3.94 20.18
CA GLN A 124 -5.71 -4.51 21.13
C GLN A 124 -6.90 -3.58 21.38
N ARG A 125 -6.74 -2.26 21.18
CA ARG A 125 -7.78 -1.24 21.40
C ARG A 125 -8.61 -0.97 20.15
N LEU A 126 -8.28 -1.65 19.02
CA LEU A 126 -8.93 -1.47 17.73
C LEU A 126 -10.10 -2.43 17.55
N ASP A 127 -11.24 -1.88 17.15
CA ASP A 127 -12.39 -2.68 16.70
C ASP A 127 -12.21 -3.03 15.20
N TRP A 128 -11.59 -4.16 14.95
CA TRP A 128 -11.27 -4.62 13.61
C TRP A 128 -12.49 -4.83 12.73
N ASN A 129 -13.61 -5.26 13.30
CA ASN A 129 -14.84 -5.42 12.54
C ASN A 129 -15.36 -4.08 12.01
N LYS A 130 -15.30 -3.02 12.84
CA LYS A 130 -15.68 -1.67 12.38
C LYS A 130 -14.71 -1.14 11.34
N ILE A 131 -13.40 -1.30 11.55
CA ILE A 131 -12.37 -0.82 10.61
C ILE A 131 -12.54 -1.51 9.25
N PHE A 132 -12.62 -2.84 9.20
CA PHE A 132 -12.73 -3.54 7.92
C PHE A 132 -14.09 -3.35 7.23
N ARG A 133 -15.18 -3.19 7.98
CA ARG A 133 -16.46 -2.77 7.38
C ARG A 133 -16.33 -1.40 6.75
N PHE A 134 -15.67 -0.47 7.43
CA PHE A 134 -15.44 0.89 6.93
C PHE A 134 -14.54 0.88 5.68
N VAL A 135 -13.43 0.14 5.69
CA VAL A 135 -12.56 -0.07 4.52
C VAL A 135 -13.37 -0.68 3.36
N THR A 136 -14.27 -1.62 3.65
CA THR A 136 -15.14 -2.21 2.63
C THR A 136 -16.06 -1.19 1.98
N VAL A 137 -16.63 -0.27 2.76
CA VAL A 137 -17.50 0.81 2.22
C VAL A 137 -16.71 1.72 1.28
N ILE A 138 -15.52 2.16 1.71
CA ILE A 138 -14.63 2.97 0.86
C ILE A 138 -14.25 2.20 -0.42
N ALA A 139 -13.84 0.96 -0.29
CA ALA A 139 -13.40 0.13 -1.40
C ALA A 139 -14.51 -0.10 -2.43
N VAL A 140 -15.72 -0.40 -1.96
CA VAL A 140 -16.88 -0.59 -2.85
C VAL A 140 -17.26 0.70 -3.54
N TYR A 141 -17.24 1.83 -2.83
CA TYR A 141 -17.51 3.14 -3.44
C TYR A 141 -16.55 3.41 -4.62
N TYR A 142 -15.25 3.20 -4.43
CA TYR A 142 -14.28 3.42 -5.51
C TYR A 142 -14.36 2.34 -6.60
N ALA A 143 -14.64 1.09 -6.25
CA ALA A 143 -14.83 0.03 -7.24
C ALA A 143 -16.01 0.35 -8.17
N VAL A 144 -17.13 0.81 -7.60
CA VAL A 144 -18.29 1.23 -8.39
C VAL A 144 -17.95 2.44 -9.26
N LEU A 145 -17.24 3.44 -8.73
CA LEU A 145 -16.80 4.59 -9.53
C LEU A 145 -15.94 4.17 -10.72
N TYR A 146 -15.00 3.24 -10.52
CA TYR A 146 -14.14 2.72 -11.58
C TYR A 146 -14.96 2.00 -12.65
N LEU A 147 -15.89 1.13 -12.23
CA LEU A 147 -16.75 0.40 -13.15
C LEU A 147 -17.67 1.33 -13.95
N VAL A 148 -18.27 2.32 -13.30
CA VAL A 148 -19.14 3.30 -13.98
C VAL A 148 -18.35 4.14 -14.98
N ASN A 149 -17.14 4.56 -14.62
CA ASN A 149 -16.29 5.32 -15.53
C ASN A 149 -15.80 4.47 -16.71
N SER A 150 -15.58 3.16 -16.50
CA SER A 150 -15.14 2.27 -17.59
C SER A 150 -16.19 2.08 -18.70
N VAL A 151 -17.46 2.26 -18.38
CA VAL A 151 -18.56 2.23 -19.38
C VAL A 151 -18.88 3.59 -20.00
N GLY A 152 -18.00 4.58 -19.83
CA GLY A 152 -18.12 5.90 -20.47
C GLY A 152 -19.03 6.90 -19.75
N ILE A 153 -19.61 6.53 -18.60
CA ILE A 153 -20.35 7.46 -17.74
C ILE A 153 -19.33 8.22 -16.89
N VAL A 154 -18.84 9.35 -17.39
CA VAL A 154 -17.82 10.14 -16.71
C VAL A 154 -18.43 10.83 -15.49
N ILE A 155 -18.45 10.13 -14.36
CA ILE A 155 -18.54 10.78 -13.06
C ILE A 155 -17.12 11.26 -12.78
N ARG A 156 -16.88 12.55 -13.00
CA ARG A 156 -15.62 13.17 -12.61
C ARG A 156 -15.66 13.39 -11.09
N PRO A 157 -15.08 12.49 -10.29
CA PRO A 157 -14.80 12.88 -8.92
C PRO A 157 -13.83 14.07 -8.99
N PRO A 158 -13.82 14.95 -7.99
CA PRO A 158 -12.90 16.09 -7.94
C PRO A 158 -11.41 15.70 -8.05
N PHE A 159 -11.08 14.42 -8.16
CA PHE A 159 -9.77 13.76 -8.18
C PHE A 159 -9.27 13.35 -9.56
N TYR A 160 -9.94 13.77 -10.62
CA TYR A 160 -9.55 13.41 -11.96
C TYR A 160 -8.35 14.23 -12.42
N VAL A 161 -7.15 13.76 -12.10
CA VAL A 161 -5.93 14.36 -12.62
C VAL A 161 -5.51 13.61 -13.89
N LYS A 162 -5.52 14.32 -15.04
CA LYS A 162 -4.92 13.87 -16.32
C LYS A 162 -5.45 12.52 -16.86
N GLN A 163 -6.76 12.32 -16.92
CA GLN A 163 -7.37 11.11 -17.50
C GLN A 163 -6.98 9.76 -16.85
N ARG A 164 -6.23 9.76 -15.77
CA ARG A 164 -5.96 8.56 -14.96
C ARG A 164 -6.49 8.80 -13.56
N PHE A 165 -7.29 7.85 -13.05
CA PHE A 165 -7.50 7.76 -11.62
C PHE A 165 -6.14 7.65 -10.96
N ILE A 166 -5.92 8.27 -9.82
CA ILE A 166 -4.75 7.96 -9.01
C ILE A 166 -5.01 6.59 -8.39
N GLN A 167 -4.62 5.60 -9.15
CA GLN A 167 -5.11 4.23 -9.17
C GLN A 167 -4.64 3.43 -7.95
N CYS A 168 -3.40 3.64 -7.54
CA CYS A 168 -2.73 2.74 -6.57
C CYS A 168 -3.37 2.70 -5.19
N PHE A 169 -4.02 3.77 -4.77
CA PHE A 169 -4.50 3.91 -3.40
C PHE A 169 -5.70 3.02 -3.14
N TYR A 170 -6.68 3.13 -4.00
CA TYR A 170 -7.97 2.49 -3.81
C TYR A 170 -7.94 1.01 -4.12
N ASP A 171 -7.09 0.58 -5.05
CA ASP A 171 -6.92 -0.82 -5.41
C ASP A 171 -6.40 -1.64 -4.23
N SER A 172 -5.51 -1.08 -3.42
CA SER A 172 -5.02 -1.75 -2.21
C SER A 172 -6.11 -1.88 -1.14
N PHE A 173 -7.00 -0.89 -1.00
CA PHE A 173 -8.16 -1.00 -0.12
C PHE A 173 -9.19 -2.01 -0.63
N MET A 174 -9.38 -2.10 -1.96
CA MET A 174 -10.22 -3.12 -2.56
C MET A 174 -9.70 -4.52 -2.25
N LEU A 175 -8.37 -4.71 -2.29
CA LEU A 175 -7.76 -6.00 -1.94
C LEU A 175 -7.95 -6.34 -0.45
N VAL A 176 -7.81 -5.37 0.46
CA VAL A 176 -8.12 -5.58 1.90
C VAL A 176 -9.57 -5.94 2.11
N ALA A 177 -10.49 -5.20 1.49
CA ALA A 177 -11.92 -5.47 1.56
C ALA A 177 -12.27 -6.86 1.00
N PHE A 178 -11.64 -7.23 -0.11
CA PHE A 178 -11.77 -8.55 -0.73
C PHE A 178 -11.33 -9.66 0.23
N CYS A 179 -10.14 -9.53 0.84
CA CYS A 179 -9.65 -10.47 1.84
C CYS A 179 -10.59 -10.56 3.05
N TYR A 180 -11.07 -9.41 3.55
CA TYR A 180 -12.03 -9.39 4.67
C TYR A 180 -13.34 -10.10 4.32
N ARG A 181 -13.85 -9.94 3.10
CA ARG A 181 -15.05 -10.67 2.66
C ARG A 181 -14.84 -12.18 2.60
N LEU A 182 -13.64 -12.62 2.26
CA LEU A 182 -13.29 -14.04 2.25
C LEU A 182 -13.17 -14.65 3.66
N THR A 183 -13.06 -13.85 4.73
CA THR A 183 -13.04 -14.37 6.12
C THR A 183 -14.41 -14.82 6.63
N ARG A 184 -15.50 -14.41 5.98
CA ARG A 184 -16.86 -14.72 6.43
C ARG A 184 -17.16 -16.22 6.43
N GLU A 185 -18.20 -16.59 7.20
CA GLU A 185 -18.63 -18.00 7.30
C GLU A 185 -19.02 -18.60 5.97
N ASN A 186 -19.88 -17.94 5.25
CA ASN A 186 -20.30 -18.30 3.90
C ASN A 186 -19.81 -17.22 2.92
N PRO A 187 -18.51 -17.24 2.51
CA PRO A 187 -17.98 -16.21 1.65
C PRO A 187 -18.55 -16.29 0.22
N PHE A 188 -19.13 -17.42 -0.15
CA PHE A 188 -19.66 -17.70 -1.48
C PHE A 188 -21.20 -17.66 -1.53
N ASN A 189 -21.89 -17.04 -0.55
CA ASN A 189 -23.30 -16.74 -0.71
C ASN A 189 -23.48 -15.63 -1.79
N LEU A 190 -24.66 -15.57 -2.40
CA LEU A 190 -24.93 -14.71 -3.56
C LEU A 190 -24.60 -13.23 -3.30
N SER A 191 -24.99 -12.70 -2.14
CA SER A 191 -24.71 -11.30 -1.76
C SER A 191 -23.20 -11.04 -1.61
N ASN A 192 -22.45 -11.98 -1.04
CA ASN A 192 -21.01 -11.79 -0.88
C ASN A 192 -20.27 -12.02 -2.20
N LEU A 193 -20.75 -12.93 -3.07
CA LEU A 193 -20.22 -13.13 -4.43
C LEU A 193 -20.39 -11.87 -5.27
N ALA A 194 -21.56 -11.22 -5.21
CA ALA A 194 -21.78 -9.94 -5.89
C ALA A 194 -20.77 -8.88 -5.41
N MET A 195 -20.54 -8.79 -4.10
CA MET A 195 -19.57 -7.86 -3.53
C MET A 195 -18.13 -8.20 -3.95
N LEU A 196 -17.74 -9.46 -3.93
CA LEU A 196 -16.43 -9.91 -4.41
C LEU A 196 -16.26 -9.61 -5.90
N GLY A 197 -17.31 -9.77 -6.70
CA GLY A 197 -17.33 -9.43 -8.13
C GLY A 197 -17.11 -7.94 -8.37
N ILE A 198 -17.79 -7.07 -7.61
CA ILE A 198 -17.61 -5.61 -7.68
C ILE A 198 -16.16 -5.22 -7.34
N LEU A 199 -15.60 -5.78 -6.26
CA LEU A 199 -14.23 -5.49 -5.84
C LEU A 199 -13.20 -5.99 -6.85
N LEU A 200 -13.35 -7.20 -7.38
CA LEU A 200 -12.49 -7.74 -8.44
C LEU A 200 -12.58 -6.91 -9.73
N GLY A 201 -13.80 -6.54 -10.12
CA GLY A 201 -14.01 -5.66 -11.28
C GLY A 201 -13.35 -4.30 -11.09
N GLY A 202 -13.45 -3.71 -9.90
CA GLY A 202 -12.76 -2.47 -9.55
C GLY A 202 -11.24 -2.60 -9.64
N ILE A 203 -10.66 -3.66 -9.07
CA ILE A 203 -9.20 -3.93 -9.15
C ILE A 203 -8.77 -4.13 -10.62
N TYR A 204 -9.58 -4.82 -11.43
CA TYR A 204 -9.29 -5.03 -12.85
C TYR A 204 -9.26 -3.71 -13.63
N VAL A 205 -10.30 -2.89 -13.45
CA VAL A 205 -10.41 -1.58 -14.13
C VAL A 205 -9.37 -0.59 -13.62
N GLY A 206 -8.95 -0.70 -12.35
CA GLY A 206 -7.86 0.09 -11.77
C GLY A 206 -6.52 -0.07 -12.51
N GLY A 207 -6.35 -1.14 -13.28
CA GLY A 207 -5.24 -1.32 -14.22
C GLY A 207 -3.95 -1.90 -13.61
N TYR A 208 -3.92 -2.22 -12.31
CA TYR A 208 -2.78 -2.92 -11.69
C TYR A 208 -2.89 -4.43 -11.87
N PHE A 209 -2.35 -4.93 -12.95
CA PHE A 209 -2.39 -6.34 -13.30
C PHE A 209 -1.86 -7.25 -12.17
N SER A 210 -0.80 -6.83 -11.48
CA SER A 210 -0.24 -7.59 -10.36
C SER A 210 -1.21 -7.76 -9.19
N LEU A 211 -2.01 -6.73 -8.86
CA LEU A 211 -3.04 -6.82 -7.82
C LEU A 211 -4.22 -7.69 -8.25
N TRP A 212 -4.56 -7.65 -9.53
CA TRP A 212 -5.60 -8.50 -10.09
C TRP A 212 -5.21 -9.98 -10.03
N VAL A 213 -3.99 -10.32 -10.49
CA VAL A 213 -3.46 -11.69 -10.39
C VAL A 213 -3.39 -12.15 -8.92
N ALA A 214 -2.92 -11.27 -8.02
CA ALA A 214 -2.89 -11.54 -6.58
C ALA A 214 -4.29 -11.88 -6.03
N SER A 215 -5.31 -11.10 -6.41
CA SER A 215 -6.69 -11.32 -5.97
C SER A 215 -7.24 -12.67 -6.44
N LEU A 216 -6.98 -13.04 -7.68
CA LEU A 216 -7.39 -14.34 -8.25
C LEU A 216 -6.67 -15.51 -7.57
N LEU A 217 -5.37 -15.39 -7.31
CA LEU A 217 -4.61 -16.41 -6.59
C LEU A 217 -5.11 -16.59 -5.16
N ILE A 218 -5.38 -15.49 -4.44
CA ILE A 218 -5.98 -15.54 -3.10
C ILE A 218 -7.33 -16.24 -3.15
N LEU A 219 -8.20 -15.89 -4.08
CA LEU A 219 -9.50 -16.51 -4.26
C LEU A 219 -9.37 -18.03 -4.50
N MET A 220 -8.50 -18.42 -5.42
CA MET A 220 -8.25 -19.81 -5.76
C MET A 220 -7.75 -20.61 -4.55
N VAL A 221 -6.76 -20.09 -3.82
CA VAL A 221 -6.21 -20.77 -2.65
C VAL A 221 -7.23 -20.88 -1.53
N ILE A 222 -8.02 -19.82 -1.26
CA ILE A 222 -9.10 -19.88 -0.26
C ILE A 222 -10.18 -20.88 -0.64
N PHE A 223 -10.50 -20.94 -1.92
CA PHE A 223 -11.44 -21.90 -2.45
C PHE A 223 -10.98 -23.33 -2.20
N LEU A 224 -9.73 -23.65 -2.55
CA LEU A 224 -9.13 -24.96 -2.30
C LEU A 224 -9.01 -25.26 -0.80
N TYR A 225 -8.58 -24.29 -0.01
CA TYR A 225 -8.43 -24.44 1.45
C TYR A 225 -9.75 -24.78 2.14
N ARG A 226 -10.86 -24.20 1.68
CA ARG A 226 -12.18 -24.45 2.27
C ARG A 226 -12.87 -25.71 1.77
N LYS A 227 -12.26 -26.47 0.84
CA LYS A 227 -12.86 -27.65 0.19
C LYS A 227 -14.28 -27.36 -0.30
N VAL A 228 -14.47 -26.21 -0.93
CA VAL A 228 -15.79 -25.82 -1.42
C VAL A 228 -16.12 -26.63 -2.66
N HIS A 229 -16.92 -27.70 -2.48
CA HIS A 229 -17.41 -28.52 -3.57
C HIS A 229 -18.64 -27.90 -4.27
N HIS A 230 -18.86 -26.60 -4.16
CA HIS A 230 -20.05 -25.99 -4.77
C HIS A 230 -19.84 -25.83 -6.28
N PRO A 231 -20.61 -26.57 -7.12
CA PRO A 231 -20.38 -26.57 -8.58
C PRO A 231 -20.49 -25.19 -9.21
N LEU A 232 -21.30 -24.30 -8.65
CA LEU A 232 -21.51 -22.93 -9.13
C LEU A 232 -20.23 -22.10 -9.07
N VAL A 233 -19.35 -22.35 -8.12
CA VAL A 233 -18.07 -21.61 -7.99
C VAL A 233 -17.07 -22.10 -9.01
N TRP A 234 -17.03 -23.42 -9.29
CA TRP A 234 -16.25 -23.98 -10.39
C TRP A 234 -16.75 -23.48 -11.74
N MET A 235 -18.07 -23.37 -11.91
CA MET A 235 -18.66 -22.78 -13.10
C MET A 235 -18.32 -21.30 -13.25
N LEU A 236 -18.35 -20.49 -12.17
CA LEU A 236 -17.94 -19.08 -12.20
C LEU A 236 -16.45 -18.92 -12.48
N LEU A 237 -15.61 -19.75 -11.88
CA LEU A 237 -14.17 -19.74 -12.16
C LEU A 237 -13.88 -20.15 -13.60
N ALA A 238 -14.51 -21.24 -14.06
CA ALA A 238 -14.41 -21.69 -15.45
C ALA A 238 -14.97 -20.65 -16.43
N ALA A 239 -16.11 -20.03 -16.10
CA ALA A 239 -16.71 -18.96 -16.91
C ALA A 239 -15.82 -17.72 -16.94
N SER A 240 -15.16 -17.35 -15.83
CA SER A 240 -14.20 -16.25 -15.81
C SER A 240 -12.96 -16.53 -16.63
N VAL A 241 -12.42 -17.75 -16.55
CA VAL A 241 -11.28 -18.19 -17.39
C VAL A 241 -11.72 -18.30 -18.85
N ALA A 242 -12.89 -18.88 -19.13
CA ALA A 242 -13.44 -18.99 -20.48
C ALA A 242 -13.73 -17.61 -21.09
N LEU A 243 -14.28 -16.67 -20.30
CA LEU A 243 -14.50 -15.31 -20.72
C LEU A 243 -13.19 -14.59 -21.07
N LEU A 244 -12.14 -14.79 -20.26
CA LEU A 244 -10.81 -14.27 -20.55
C LEU A 244 -10.22 -14.88 -21.82
N LEU A 245 -10.39 -16.20 -22.02
CA LEU A 245 -9.97 -16.88 -23.24
C LEU A 245 -10.77 -16.43 -24.45
N VAL A 246 -12.10 -16.28 -24.31
CA VAL A 246 -12.98 -15.80 -25.40
C VAL A 246 -12.68 -14.36 -25.76
N ILE A 247 -12.53 -13.46 -24.79
CA ILE A 247 -12.09 -12.07 -25.04
C ILE A 247 -10.70 -12.10 -25.71
N GLY A 248 -9.84 -13.02 -25.28
CA GLY A 248 -8.54 -13.25 -25.88
C GLY A 248 -8.61 -13.71 -27.34
N LEU A 249 -9.44 -14.67 -27.64
CA LEU A 249 -9.57 -15.24 -28.98
C LEU A 249 -10.40 -14.39 -29.94
N MET A 250 -11.41 -13.66 -29.45
CA MET A 250 -12.27 -12.81 -30.28
C MET A 250 -11.65 -11.45 -30.63
N ASN A 251 -10.57 -11.04 -29.94
CA ASN A 251 -9.92 -9.73 -30.14
C ASN A 251 -8.41 -9.88 -30.22
N GLU A 252 -7.91 -10.65 -31.21
CA GLU A 252 -6.46 -10.73 -31.44
C GLU A 252 -5.81 -9.35 -31.62
N GLU A 253 -6.49 -8.40 -32.29
CA GLU A 253 -6.01 -7.03 -32.42
C GLU A 253 -6.03 -6.27 -31.09
N ALA A 254 -7.07 -6.38 -30.30
CA ALA A 254 -7.17 -5.71 -28.99
C ALA A 254 -6.21 -6.35 -27.98
N LEU A 255 -6.07 -7.68 -27.96
CA LEU A 255 -5.06 -8.36 -27.17
C LEU A 255 -3.65 -8.02 -27.64
N GLY A 256 -3.44 -7.97 -28.95
CA GLY A 256 -2.19 -7.55 -29.53
C GLY A 256 -1.86 -6.09 -29.20
N ALA A 257 -2.84 -5.21 -29.13
CA ALA A 257 -2.67 -3.83 -28.69
C ALA A 257 -2.34 -3.75 -27.17
N ILE A 258 -3.11 -4.44 -26.33
CA ILE A 258 -2.86 -4.53 -24.89
C ILE A 258 -1.51 -5.17 -24.62
N TRP A 259 -1.17 -6.24 -25.33
CA TRP A 259 0.14 -6.92 -25.21
C TRP A 259 1.28 -5.99 -25.62
N ARG A 260 1.16 -5.31 -26.76
CA ARG A 260 2.18 -4.33 -27.21
C ARG A 260 2.32 -3.17 -26.22
N GLU A 261 1.22 -2.63 -25.70
CA GLU A 261 1.27 -1.58 -24.68
C GLU A 261 1.94 -2.08 -23.39
N ARG A 262 1.64 -3.31 -22.96
CA ARG A 262 2.28 -3.94 -21.79
C ARG A 262 3.75 -4.24 -22.05
N GLN A 263 4.10 -4.72 -23.21
CA GLN A 263 5.49 -4.98 -23.61
C GLN A 263 6.27 -3.67 -23.67
N ALA A 264 5.77 -2.64 -24.30
CA ALA A 264 6.39 -1.32 -24.31
C ALA A 264 6.58 -0.75 -22.90
N SER A 265 5.60 -0.94 -22.01
CA SER A 265 5.71 -0.56 -20.59
C SER A 265 6.78 -1.39 -19.85
N LEU A 266 6.92 -2.68 -20.16
CA LEU A 266 7.96 -3.54 -19.58
C LEU A 266 9.35 -3.15 -20.11
N ASP A 267 9.47 -2.91 -21.40
CA ASP A 267 10.72 -2.51 -22.05
C ASP A 267 11.21 -1.17 -21.49
N SER A 268 10.32 -0.18 -21.36
CA SER A 268 10.63 1.10 -20.73
C SER A 268 11.10 0.91 -19.28
N ARG A 269 10.39 0.07 -18.49
CA ARG A 269 10.79 -0.21 -17.09
C ARG A 269 12.13 -0.93 -17.02
N THR A 270 12.39 -1.88 -17.93
CA THR A 270 13.68 -2.60 -18.00
C THR A 270 14.80 -1.62 -18.26
N PHE A 271 14.65 -0.77 -19.28
CA PHE A 271 15.63 0.26 -19.61
C PHE A 271 15.93 1.20 -18.43
N TYR A 272 14.88 1.73 -17.78
CA TYR A 272 15.07 2.60 -16.62
C TYR A 272 15.65 1.87 -15.41
N ASN A 273 15.31 0.60 -15.22
CA ASN A 273 15.86 -0.20 -14.14
C ASN A 273 17.34 -0.54 -14.37
N GLU A 274 17.76 -0.80 -15.59
CA GLU A 274 19.18 -1.00 -15.92
C GLU A 274 20.03 0.21 -15.52
N PHE A 275 19.55 1.41 -15.87
CA PHE A 275 20.22 2.64 -15.49
C PHE A 275 20.27 2.82 -13.95
N ARG A 276 19.17 2.55 -13.26
CA ARG A 276 19.10 2.60 -11.80
C ARG A 276 20.02 1.59 -11.15
N TRP A 277 20.12 0.38 -11.72
CA TRP A 277 21.02 -0.64 -11.22
C TRP A 277 22.50 -0.24 -11.33
N GLN A 278 22.89 0.47 -12.37
CA GLN A 278 24.25 1.00 -12.50
C GLN A 278 24.57 2.01 -11.38
N LEU A 279 23.59 2.83 -10.97
CA LEU A 279 23.74 3.74 -9.83
C LEU A 279 23.74 2.97 -8.51
N ILE A 280 22.79 2.07 -8.30
CA ILE A 280 22.67 1.26 -7.09
C ILE A 280 23.94 0.42 -6.88
N ALA A 281 24.58 -0.06 -7.93
CA ALA A 281 25.83 -0.84 -7.84
C ALA A 281 26.96 -0.08 -7.14
N ARG A 282 26.98 1.25 -7.18
CA ARG A 282 27.99 2.09 -6.49
C ARG A 282 27.80 2.09 -4.98
N GLU A 283 26.56 2.02 -4.50
CA GLU A 283 26.19 1.98 -3.09
C GLU A 283 25.38 0.71 -2.78
N PHE A 284 25.82 -0.44 -3.34
CA PHE A 284 25.05 -1.68 -3.35
C PHE A 284 24.64 -2.16 -1.96
N LEU A 285 25.52 -2.06 -0.97
CA LEU A 285 25.26 -2.56 0.38
C LEU A 285 24.45 -1.58 1.23
N SER A 286 24.69 -0.29 1.07
CA SER A 286 24.18 0.78 1.95
C SER A 286 23.02 1.59 1.35
N GLY A 287 22.94 1.71 0.03
CA GLY A 287 21.99 2.60 -0.65
C GLY A 287 22.30 4.09 -0.42
N TYR A 288 21.43 4.94 -0.94
CA TYR A 288 21.60 6.39 -0.93
C TYR A 288 20.75 7.13 0.11
N GLY A 289 19.85 6.44 0.82
CA GLY A 289 18.85 7.08 1.68
C GLY A 289 17.74 7.79 0.88
N TYR A 290 17.13 8.82 1.47
CA TYR A 290 16.04 9.57 0.83
C TYR A 290 16.61 10.72 0.01
N LEU A 291 16.89 10.46 -1.27
CA LEU A 291 17.36 11.49 -2.20
C LEU A 291 16.23 12.40 -2.69
N SER A 292 16.50 13.68 -2.81
CA SER A 292 15.63 14.66 -3.46
C SER A 292 15.96 14.77 -4.94
N ARG A 293 14.95 15.06 -5.76
CA ARG A 293 15.13 15.42 -7.18
C ARG A 293 16.03 16.62 -7.39
N ASP A 294 16.05 17.52 -6.41
CA ASP A 294 16.81 18.78 -6.47
C ASP A 294 18.31 18.56 -6.19
N THR A 295 18.76 17.32 -5.99
CA THR A 295 20.17 17.02 -5.74
C THR A 295 20.98 16.96 -7.04
N ARG A 296 22.24 17.40 -6.97
CA ARG A 296 23.16 17.31 -8.10
C ARG A 296 23.34 15.86 -8.59
N LEU A 297 23.37 14.90 -7.66
CA LEU A 297 23.48 13.48 -8.00
C LEU A 297 22.32 13.03 -8.88
N VAL A 298 21.09 13.39 -8.52
CA VAL A 298 19.89 13.02 -9.29
C VAL A 298 19.86 13.76 -10.61
N SER A 299 20.15 15.08 -10.63
CA SER A 299 20.13 15.88 -11.86
C SER A 299 21.17 15.45 -12.90
N LEU A 300 22.33 14.94 -12.46
CA LEU A 300 23.36 14.43 -13.37
C LEU A 300 23.05 13.04 -13.93
N HIS A 301 22.14 12.29 -13.27
CA HIS A 301 21.81 10.93 -13.62
C HIS A 301 20.32 10.76 -13.98
N SER A 302 19.61 11.85 -14.19
CA SER A 302 18.25 11.80 -14.71
C SER A 302 18.28 11.51 -16.21
N MET A 303 17.44 10.60 -16.66
CA MET A 303 17.20 10.34 -18.07
C MET A 303 15.80 10.80 -18.43
N THR A 304 15.66 11.49 -19.55
CA THR A 304 14.38 11.86 -20.12
C THR A 304 14.20 11.02 -21.39
N ASP A 305 13.10 10.28 -21.47
CA ASP A 305 12.78 9.52 -22.67
C ASP A 305 12.21 10.42 -23.78
N GLU A 306 11.98 9.83 -24.95
CA GLU A 306 11.41 10.52 -26.12
C GLU A 306 10.00 11.10 -25.84
N THR A 307 9.31 10.61 -24.80
CA THR A 307 7.99 11.10 -24.37
C THR A 307 8.07 12.24 -23.37
N GLY A 308 9.27 12.68 -23.00
CA GLY A 308 9.52 13.70 -21.98
C GLY A 308 9.36 13.19 -20.54
N TYR A 309 9.26 11.87 -20.33
CA TYR A 309 9.21 11.29 -18.98
C TYR A 309 10.61 11.24 -18.37
N MET A 310 10.78 11.91 -17.24
CA MET A 310 12.04 11.97 -16.52
C MET A 310 12.14 10.83 -15.51
N SER A 311 13.06 9.91 -15.73
CA SER A 311 13.37 8.83 -14.79
C SER A 311 14.59 9.20 -13.95
N ASP A 312 14.43 9.11 -12.64
CA ASP A 312 15.49 9.36 -11.68
C ASP A 312 15.44 8.33 -10.52
N LEU A 313 16.42 8.41 -9.61
CA LEU A 313 16.46 7.53 -8.42
C LEU A 313 15.36 7.83 -7.39
N THR A 314 14.63 8.93 -7.52
CA THR A 314 13.63 9.36 -6.53
C THR A 314 12.23 8.85 -6.84
N PHE A 315 11.99 8.42 -8.06
CA PHE A 315 10.71 7.87 -8.49
C PHE A 315 10.91 6.50 -9.14
N VAL A 316 10.62 5.45 -8.40
CA VAL A 316 10.82 4.06 -8.83
C VAL A 316 9.54 3.26 -8.64
N ASP A 317 8.92 2.83 -9.75
CA ASP A 317 7.73 1.97 -9.68
C ASP A 317 8.06 0.55 -9.20
N ALA A 318 9.26 0.06 -9.48
CA ALA A 318 9.70 -1.27 -9.06
C ALA A 318 10.17 -1.23 -7.60
N GLY A 319 9.39 -1.81 -6.69
CA GLY A 319 9.62 -1.67 -5.25
C GLY A 319 10.93 -2.24 -4.74
N TYR A 320 11.44 -3.32 -5.32
CA TYR A 320 12.76 -3.84 -4.93
C TYR A 320 13.89 -2.90 -5.36
N VAL A 321 13.79 -2.30 -6.54
CA VAL A 321 14.77 -1.30 -7.02
C VAL A 321 14.72 -0.04 -6.14
N ASP A 322 13.51 0.38 -5.74
CA ASP A 322 13.33 1.51 -4.82
C ASP A 322 13.96 1.24 -3.43
N LEU A 323 13.70 0.05 -2.87
CA LEU A 323 14.29 -0.34 -1.60
C LEU A 323 15.82 -0.46 -1.66
N MET A 324 16.34 -1.08 -2.73
CA MET A 324 17.78 -1.19 -2.97
C MET A 324 18.44 0.18 -3.15
N GLY A 325 17.79 1.09 -3.88
CA GLY A 325 18.27 2.46 -4.02
C GLY A 325 18.33 3.21 -2.69
N ARG A 326 17.33 3.04 -1.83
CA ARG A 326 17.26 3.73 -0.53
C ARG A 326 18.14 3.10 0.54
N PHE A 327 18.08 1.78 0.69
CA PHE A 327 18.62 1.07 1.85
C PHE A 327 19.73 0.07 1.51
N GLY A 328 20.08 -0.07 0.24
CA GLY A 328 21.00 -1.08 -0.24
C GLY A 328 20.48 -2.51 -0.02
N LEU A 329 21.32 -3.49 -0.28
CA LEU A 329 20.99 -4.91 -0.12
C LEU A 329 20.66 -5.26 1.33
N ILE A 330 21.50 -4.82 2.27
CA ILE A 330 21.35 -5.16 3.69
C ILE A 330 20.05 -4.61 4.22
N GLY A 331 19.78 -3.33 4.01
CA GLY A 331 18.56 -2.68 4.48
C GLY A 331 17.30 -3.24 3.81
N THR A 332 17.36 -3.57 2.53
CA THR A 332 16.25 -4.21 1.81
C THR A 332 15.90 -5.56 2.41
N ILE A 333 16.88 -6.44 2.62
CA ILE A 333 16.65 -7.77 3.25
C ILE A 333 16.03 -7.59 4.63
N LEU A 334 16.62 -6.74 5.46
CA LEU A 334 16.15 -6.51 6.83
C LEU A 334 14.71 -5.96 6.85
N LEU A 335 14.36 -5.03 5.96
CA LEU A 335 13.00 -4.50 5.87
C LEU A 335 12.00 -5.57 5.44
N LEU A 336 12.38 -6.43 4.50
CA LEU A 336 11.55 -7.54 4.03
C LEU A 336 11.36 -8.66 5.06
N LEU A 337 12.17 -8.71 6.13
CA LEU A 337 11.95 -9.62 7.25
C LEU A 337 10.79 -9.18 8.15
N VAL A 338 10.38 -7.90 8.12
CA VAL A 338 9.25 -7.41 8.95
C VAL A 338 7.93 -8.12 8.63
N PRO A 339 7.50 -8.24 7.36
CA PRO A 339 6.35 -9.08 7.02
C PRO A 339 6.49 -10.53 7.49
N VAL A 340 7.66 -11.14 7.30
CA VAL A 340 7.94 -12.52 7.73
C VAL A 340 7.75 -12.67 9.23
N TYR A 341 8.20 -11.71 10.02
CA TYR A 341 7.98 -11.70 11.47
C TYR A 341 6.49 -11.74 11.83
N PHE A 342 5.66 -10.88 11.24
CA PHE A 342 4.22 -10.88 11.50
C PHE A 342 3.55 -12.18 11.05
N LEU A 343 3.93 -12.72 9.89
CA LEU A 343 3.43 -14.00 9.39
C LEU A 343 3.80 -15.18 10.30
N GLY A 344 5.03 -15.19 10.80
CA GLY A 344 5.52 -16.23 11.71
C GLY A 344 4.80 -16.26 13.07
N MET A 345 4.39 -15.08 13.56
CA MET A 345 3.66 -14.92 14.81
C MET A 345 2.17 -15.24 14.69
N THR A 346 1.60 -15.22 13.50
CA THR A 346 0.16 -15.33 13.27
C THR A 346 -0.33 -16.78 13.34
N ALA A 347 -1.47 -17.00 13.98
CA ALA A 347 -2.18 -18.27 13.89
C ALA A 347 -2.85 -18.41 12.50
N TRP A 348 -2.62 -19.56 11.86
CA TRP A 348 -3.23 -19.85 10.55
C TRP A 348 -4.63 -20.39 10.77
N ASN A 349 -5.61 -19.55 10.57
CA ASN A 349 -7.02 -19.89 10.70
C ASN A 349 -7.84 -19.22 9.60
N ARG A 350 -9.13 -19.51 9.57
CA ARG A 350 -10.06 -19.00 8.56
C ARG A 350 -10.07 -17.48 8.43
N GLN A 351 -9.84 -16.75 9.54
CA GLN A 351 -9.88 -15.29 9.54
C GLN A 351 -8.56 -14.68 9.05
N THR A 352 -7.45 -15.35 9.29
CA THR A 352 -6.11 -14.83 8.99
C THR A 352 -5.57 -15.25 7.63
N VAL A 353 -5.94 -16.44 7.12
CA VAL A 353 -5.40 -16.99 5.86
C VAL A 353 -5.54 -16.03 4.67
N PRO A 354 -6.69 -15.34 4.43
CA PRO A 354 -6.77 -14.40 3.32
C PRO A 354 -5.76 -13.26 3.40
N PHE A 355 -5.52 -12.74 4.60
CA PHE A 355 -4.55 -11.67 4.84
C PHE A 355 -3.09 -12.15 4.79
N ILE A 356 -2.84 -13.38 5.23
CA ILE A 356 -1.53 -14.03 5.08
C ILE A 356 -1.18 -14.16 3.60
N LEU A 357 -2.11 -14.65 2.78
CA LEU A 357 -1.93 -14.77 1.34
C LEU A 357 -1.74 -13.41 0.66
N MET A 358 -2.45 -12.39 1.14
CA MET A 358 -2.27 -11.01 0.67
C MET A 358 -0.85 -10.51 0.95
N VAL A 359 -0.30 -10.72 2.15
CA VAL A 359 1.08 -10.34 2.46
C VAL A 359 2.08 -11.09 1.58
N PHE A 360 1.89 -12.39 1.38
CA PHE A 360 2.73 -13.14 0.44
C PHE A 360 2.64 -12.61 -0.99
N SER A 361 1.44 -12.29 -1.46
CA SER A 361 1.28 -11.73 -2.81
C SER A 361 1.96 -10.37 -2.96
N PHE A 362 2.08 -9.59 -1.89
CA PHE A 362 2.77 -8.30 -1.92
C PHE A 362 4.27 -8.41 -2.19
N TYR A 363 4.91 -9.53 -1.88
CA TYR A 363 6.28 -9.76 -2.35
C TYR A 363 6.36 -9.85 -3.89
N ALA A 364 5.39 -10.49 -4.53
CA ALA A 364 5.34 -10.53 -5.99
C ALA A 364 4.92 -9.17 -6.57
N VAL A 365 3.91 -8.52 -5.98
CA VAL A 365 3.45 -7.20 -6.39
C VAL A 365 4.55 -6.15 -6.29
N ASN A 366 5.45 -6.27 -5.30
CA ASN A 366 6.57 -5.34 -5.10
C ASN A 366 7.60 -5.38 -6.25
N MET A 367 7.54 -6.34 -7.16
CA MET A 367 8.33 -6.32 -8.40
C MET A 367 7.88 -5.20 -9.35
N THR A 368 6.60 -4.84 -9.31
CA THR A 368 5.98 -3.88 -10.24
C THR A 368 5.40 -2.64 -9.57
N TRP A 369 5.27 -2.66 -8.25
CA TRP A 369 4.76 -1.55 -7.46
C TRP A 369 5.42 -1.55 -6.07
N SER A 370 5.84 -0.39 -5.61
CA SER A 370 6.62 -0.22 -4.36
C SER A 370 5.75 -0.32 -3.10
N VAL A 371 5.19 -1.50 -2.83
CA VAL A 371 4.24 -1.73 -1.70
C VAL A 371 4.85 -1.36 -0.35
N PHE A 372 6.14 -1.65 -0.15
CA PHE A 372 6.81 -1.46 1.14
C PHE A 372 7.39 -0.05 1.35
N SER A 373 7.36 0.80 0.33
CA SER A 373 7.94 2.14 0.39
C SER A 373 6.97 3.27 0.01
N TYR A 374 5.81 2.95 -0.57
CA TYR A 374 4.76 3.94 -0.81
C TYR A 374 3.74 4.01 0.33
N PRO A 375 3.23 5.21 0.65
CA PRO A 375 2.27 5.42 1.74
C PRO A 375 1.08 4.47 1.69
N GLN A 376 0.54 4.22 0.51
CA GLN A 376 -0.62 3.36 0.27
C GLN A 376 -0.38 1.92 0.73
N GLY A 377 0.74 1.35 0.30
CA GLY A 377 1.14 0.01 0.71
C GLY A 377 1.40 -0.07 2.20
N ILE A 378 2.11 0.92 2.77
CA ILE A 378 2.44 0.98 4.20
C ILE A 378 1.16 1.08 5.05
N ILE A 379 0.18 1.91 4.66
CA ILE A 379 -1.09 2.05 5.38
C ILE A 379 -1.89 0.74 5.36
N VAL A 380 -1.95 0.07 4.22
CA VAL A 380 -2.61 -1.23 4.11
C VAL A 380 -1.89 -2.28 4.95
N LEU A 381 -0.57 -2.33 4.88
CA LEU A 381 0.25 -3.23 5.69
C LEU A 381 0.09 -2.95 7.19
N ALA A 382 -0.08 -1.69 7.60
CA ALA A 382 -0.35 -1.33 8.98
C ALA A 382 -1.60 -2.02 9.52
N LEU A 383 -2.70 -1.97 8.76
CA LEU A 383 -3.95 -2.62 9.13
C LEU A 383 -3.79 -4.15 9.18
N VAL A 384 -3.13 -4.71 8.17
CA VAL A 384 -2.97 -6.15 8.04
C VAL A 384 -2.04 -6.70 9.12
N TYR A 385 -0.88 -6.09 9.36
CA TYR A 385 0.06 -6.56 10.38
C TYR A 385 -0.53 -6.51 11.79
N ALA A 386 -1.19 -5.42 12.14
CA ALA A 386 -1.80 -5.29 13.44
C ALA A 386 -2.94 -6.30 13.66
N PHE A 387 -3.76 -6.54 12.63
CA PHE A 387 -4.80 -7.58 12.65
C PHE A 387 -4.19 -8.99 12.77
N LEU A 388 -3.16 -9.29 12.00
CA LEU A 388 -2.46 -10.57 12.06
C LEU A 388 -1.81 -10.77 13.44
N TYR A 389 -1.20 -9.74 14.00
CA TYR A 389 -0.59 -9.80 15.33
C TYR A 389 -1.60 -9.98 16.45
N GLN A 390 -2.80 -9.40 16.34
CA GLN A 390 -3.89 -9.66 17.30
C GLN A 390 -4.31 -11.13 17.30
N ASN A 391 -4.23 -11.80 16.15
CA ASN A 391 -4.53 -13.22 16.00
C ASN A 391 -3.26 -14.08 16.12
N LYS A 392 -2.31 -13.68 16.99
CA LYS A 392 -1.08 -14.43 17.23
C LYS A 392 -1.36 -15.81 17.84
N LYS A 393 -0.48 -16.76 17.55
CA LYS A 393 -0.48 -18.06 18.22
C LYS A 393 -0.33 -17.84 19.72
N LEU A 394 -1.21 -18.42 20.52
CA LEU A 394 -0.98 -18.55 21.96
C LEU A 394 0.31 -19.35 22.11
N THR A 395 1.35 -18.71 22.60
CA THR A 395 2.58 -19.41 22.90
C THR A 395 2.30 -20.30 24.11
N LEU A 396 2.57 -21.60 24.00
CA LEU A 396 2.45 -22.62 25.05
C LEU A 396 3.17 -22.25 26.39
N TRP A 397 3.87 -21.12 26.41
CA TRP A 397 4.59 -20.56 27.55
C TRP A 397 3.76 -19.64 28.45
N GLN A 398 2.47 -19.46 28.18
CA GLN A 398 1.57 -18.69 29.05
C GLN A 398 0.71 -19.57 29.96
N GLU A 399 0.84 -20.90 29.86
CA GLU A 399 0.16 -21.88 30.69
C GLU A 399 1.05 -22.53 31.75
N SER A 400 2.28 -22.02 31.96
CA SER A 400 3.18 -22.50 33.02
C SER A 400 3.34 -21.47 34.13
#